data_fbd3fec65e2dd6460e30a1e64ede477d
#
_entry.id   fbd3fec65e2dd6460e30a1e64ede477d
#
_cell.length_a   1.000
_cell.length_b   1.000
_cell.length_c   1.000
_cell.angle_alpha   90.00
_cell.angle_beta   90.00
_cell.angle_gamma   90.00
#
_symmetry.space_group_name_H-M   'P 1'
#
loop_
_entity.id
_entity.type
_entity.pdbx_description
1 polymer ?
#
loop_
_entity_poly.entity_id
_entity_poly.type
_entity_poly.pdbx_seq_one_letter_code
_entity_poly.pdbx_strand_id
1 'polypeptide(L)'
;DRLYHWDGIYGSPIEFGYRNKMEFSFGDEYKDGPLSLGLHKKGSTYDILNTDDCKLVHPDMTKILVCVREFFLERNASFYKKLQHVGYLRHLLLRRGVTSGEILVHVVTTTQEEYDLEPLKEQLLALPLEGKIVGIMHIINDSLSDVVQSDETRILYGQDFFYETLLGLRFKISTFSFFQPNSLAAEV
;
A
#
# COMPACT_ATOMS: atom_id res chain seq x y z
N ASP A 1 -2.00 17.84 41.51
CA ASP A 1 -2.87 18.28 40.39
C ASP A 1 -2.00 18.95 39.37
N ARG A 2 -1.88 18.33 38.18
CA ARG A 2 -1.22 19.00 37.05
C ARG A 2 -2.30 19.81 36.32
N LEU A 3 -2.25 21.12 36.44
CA LEU A 3 -3.02 22.02 35.63
C LEU A 3 -2.47 21.91 34.21
N TYR A 4 -3.28 21.34 33.29
CA TYR A 4 -3.00 21.40 31.86
C TYR A 4 -3.99 22.32 31.18
N HIS A 5 -3.58 22.99 30.16
CA HIS A 5 -4.45 23.74 29.28
C HIS A 5 -4.95 22.82 28.17
N TRP A 6 -6.27 22.83 27.96
CA TRP A 6 -6.91 22.07 26.90
C TRP A 6 -7.22 23.01 25.73
N ASP A 7 -6.46 22.84 24.62
CA ASP A 7 -6.61 23.69 23.45
C ASP A 7 -7.72 23.24 22.49
N GLY A 8 -8.38 22.13 22.79
CA GLY A 8 -9.48 21.61 21.99
C GLY A 8 -9.06 20.44 21.09
N ILE A 9 -9.92 20.14 20.11
CA ILE A 9 -9.70 19.10 19.09
C ILE A 9 -9.72 19.77 17.72
N TYR A 10 -8.65 19.60 16.97
CA TYR A 10 -8.56 20.08 15.60
C TYR A 10 -9.01 18.97 14.65
N GLY A 11 -9.98 19.25 13.78
CA GLY A 11 -10.45 18.31 12.76
C GLY A 11 -9.48 18.21 11.60
N SER A 12 -9.55 17.08 10.87
CA SER A 12 -8.85 16.96 9.60
C SER A 12 -9.44 17.93 8.56
N PRO A 13 -8.62 18.64 7.76
CA PRO A 13 -9.11 19.51 6.68
C PRO A 13 -9.98 18.80 5.65
N ILE A 14 -9.78 17.50 5.46
CA ILE A 14 -10.59 16.65 4.58
C ILE A 14 -10.98 15.35 5.29
N GLU A 15 -12.19 14.86 5.00
CA GLU A 15 -12.73 13.65 5.65
C GLU A 15 -12.34 12.38 4.93
N PHE A 16 -12.16 12.43 3.60
CA PHE A 16 -11.88 11.29 2.74
C PHE A 16 -10.63 11.51 1.89
N GLY A 17 -10.01 10.42 1.45
CA GLY A 17 -8.84 10.48 0.58
C GLY A 17 -7.58 11.07 1.22
N TYR A 18 -7.57 11.24 2.53
CA TYR A 18 -6.49 11.92 3.25
C TYR A 18 -5.25 11.05 3.45
N ARG A 19 -5.41 9.73 3.37
CA ARG A 19 -4.34 8.80 3.72
C ARG A 19 -3.35 8.64 2.58
N ASN A 20 -2.11 9.05 2.84
CA ASN A 20 -1.03 9.07 1.85
C ASN A 20 -0.19 7.77 1.80
N LYS A 21 -0.40 6.86 2.75
CA LYS A 21 0.23 5.54 2.81
C LYS A 21 -0.80 4.49 3.19
N MET A 22 -0.87 3.39 2.45
CA MET A 22 -1.69 2.24 2.79
C MET A 22 -0.94 0.96 2.48
N GLU A 23 -1.06 0.02 3.38
CA GLU A 23 -0.57 -1.34 3.27
C GLU A 23 -1.77 -2.27 3.20
N PHE A 24 -2.02 -2.82 2.03
CA PHE A 24 -3.07 -3.80 1.79
C PHE A 24 -2.48 -5.20 1.88
N SER A 25 -3.24 -6.14 2.43
CA SER A 25 -2.85 -7.54 2.56
C SER A 25 -3.49 -8.39 1.47
N PHE A 26 -2.75 -9.35 0.94
CA PHE A 26 -3.30 -10.45 0.17
C PHE A 26 -3.83 -11.54 1.10
N GLY A 27 -4.92 -12.19 0.71
CA GLY A 27 -5.54 -13.26 1.46
C GLY A 27 -6.79 -13.79 0.80
N ASP A 28 -7.70 -14.33 1.60
CA ASP A 28 -9.04 -14.70 1.21
C ASP A 28 -10.07 -14.11 2.19
N GLU A 29 -11.30 -13.90 1.75
CA GLU A 29 -12.39 -13.39 2.60
C GLU A 29 -12.92 -14.47 3.54
N TYR A 30 -12.80 -15.71 3.12
CA TYR A 30 -13.16 -16.92 3.87
C TYR A 30 -12.24 -18.05 3.44
N LYS A 31 -12.04 -19.02 4.32
CA LYS A 31 -11.13 -20.15 4.08
C LYS A 31 -11.33 -20.79 2.70
N ASP A 32 -10.25 -20.87 1.94
CA ASP A 32 -10.18 -21.42 0.58
C ASP A 32 -11.06 -20.65 -0.44
N GLY A 33 -11.35 -19.37 -0.16
CA GLY A 33 -12.00 -18.44 -1.06
C GLY A 33 -11.07 -17.93 -2.18
N PRO A 34 -11.59 -17.12 -3.11
CA PRO A 34 -10.78 -16.50 -4.14
C PRO A 34 -9.77 -15.51 -3.54
N LEU A 35 -8.70 -15.23 -4.31
CA LEU A 35 -7.73 -14.24 -3.93
C LEU A 35 -8.39 -12.88 -3.68
N SER A 36 -8.17 -12.33 -2.50
CA SER A 36 -8.60 -11.00 -2.09
C SER A 36 -7.39 -10.11 -1.85
N LEU A 37 -7.56 -8.81 -2.06
CA LEU A 37 -6.56 -7.78 -1.73
C LEU A 37 -7.25 -6.59 -1.06
N GLY A 38 -6.85 -6.30 0.17
CA GLY A 38 -7.44 -5.20 0.92
C GLY A 38 -7.09 -5.21 2.39
N LEU A 39 -8.09 -5.07 3.26
CA LEU A 39 -7.88 -4.92 4.69
C LEU A 39 -8.47 -6.10 5.48
N HIS A 40 -7.90 -6.34 6.66
CA HIS A 40 -8.42 -7.34 7.57
C HIS A 40 -9.86 -7.05 7.98
N LYS A 41 -10.71 -8.09 7.94
CA LYS A 41 -12.07 -8.05 8.44
C LYS A 41 -12.06 -7.79 9.94
N LYS A 42 -12.93 -6.89 10.41
CA LYS A 42 -13.04 -6.59 11.83
C LYS A 42 -13.35 -7.85 12.63
N GLY A 43 -12.52 -8.16 13.62
CA GLY A 43 -12.67 -9.35 14.47
C GLY A 43 -12.07 -10.63 13.89
N SER A 44 -11.46 -10.59 12.71
CA SER A 44 -10.69 -11.69 12.13
C SER A 44 -9.24 -11.31 11.93
N THR A 45 -8.33 -12.25 12.17
CA THR A 45 -6.89 -12.09 11.94
C THR A 45 -6.50 -12.51 10.52
N TYR A 46 -7.28 -13.35 9.88
CA TYR A 46 -6.92 -14.01 8.62
C TYR A 46 -7.75 -13.54 7.43
N ASP A 47 -9.04 -13.21 7.66
CA ASP A 47 -9.94 -12.84 6.58
C ASP A 47 -9.60 -11.47 6.01
N ILE A 48 -9.40 -11.39 4.70
CA ILE A 48 -9.10 -10.17 3.97
C ILE A 48 -10.28 -9.79 3.10
N LEU A 49 -10.82 -8.59 3.32
CA LEU A 49 -11.89 -8.03 2.49
C LEU A 49 -11.30 -7.23 1.34
N ASN A 50 -11.86 -7.38 0.15
CA ASN A 50 -11.59 -6.46 -0.94
C ASN A 50 -12.04 -5.04 -0.55
N THR A 51 -11.20 -4.05 -0.81
CA THR A 51 -11.44 -2.65 -0.42
C THR A 51 -11.36 -1.70 -1.61
N ASP A 52 -12.05 -2.07 -2.68
CA ASP A 52 -12.05 -1.36 -3.99
C ASP A 52 -12.61 0.07 -3.87
N ASP A 53 -13.44 0.31 -2.87
CA ASP A 53 -14.12 1.58 -2.61
C ASP A 53 -13.63 2.27 -1.31
N CYS A 54 -12.43 1.93 -0.85
CA CYS A 54 -11.88 2.50 0.38
C CYS A 54 -11.84 4.03 0.33
N LYS A 55 -12.61 4.68 1.22
CA LYS A 55 -12.70 6.15 1.28
C LYS A 55 -11.51 6.81 1.99
N LEU A 56 -10.67 6.05 2.68
CA LEU A 56 -9.53 6.61 3.40
C LEU A 56 -8.38 7.03 2.47
N VAL A 57 -8.27 6.37 1.31
CA VAL A 57 -7.20 6.61 0.33
C VAL A 57 -7.73 7.32 -0.91
N HIS A 58 -6.82 7.94 -1.66
CA HIS A 58 -7.14 8.55 -2.95
C HIS A 58 -7.60 7.49 -3.97
N PRO A 59 -8.54 7.80 -4.90
CA PRO A 59 -9.02 6.86 -5.93
C PRO A 59 -7.93 6.22 -6.79
N ASP A 60 -6.81 6.90 -7.01
CA ASP A 60 -5.66 6.31 -7.70
C ASP A 60 -5.17 5.03 -7.01
N MET A 61 -5.15 5.02 -5.67
CA MET A 61 -4.67 3.87 -4.90
C MET A 61 -5.63 2.68 -5.01
N THR A 62 -6.94 2.91 -5.06
CA THR A 62 -7.91 1.82 -5.26
C THR A 62 -7.88 1.28 -6.70
N LYS A 63 -7.66 2.13 -7.71
CA LYS A 63 -7.44 1.67 -9.09
C LYS A 63 -6.21 0.77 -9.21
N ILE A 64 -5.11 1.15 -8.56
CA ILE A 64 -3.89 0.35 -8.52
C ILE A 64 -4.15 -0.98 -7.80
N LEU A 65 -4.84 -0.97 -6.65
CA LEU A 65 -5.20 -2.16 -5.89
C LEU A 65 -5.97 -3.15 -6.75
N VAL A 66 -7.01 -2.70 -7.46
CA VAL A 66 -7.82 -3.55 -8.35
C VAL A 66 -6.95 -4.14 -9.46
N CYS A 67 -6.14 -3.32 -10.14
CA CYS A 67 -5.25 -3.78 -11.20
C CYS A 67 -4.29 -4.88 -10.72
N VAL A 68 -3.67 -4.70 -9.56
CA VAL A 68 -2.73 -5.68 -8.98
C VAL A 68 -3.47 -6.97 -8.59
N ARG A 69 -4.65 -6.88 -7.97
CA ARG A 69 -5.44 -8.06 -7.61
C ARG A 69 -5.83 -8.87 -8.84
N GLU A 70 -6.41 -8.23 -9.86
CA GLU A 70 -6.85 -8.92 -11.09
C GLU A 70 -5.68 -9.59 -11.81
N PHE A 71 -4.53 -8.92 -11.89
CA PHE A 71 -3.32 -9.49 -12.47
C PHE A 71 -2.92 -10.83 -11.85
N PHE A 72 -2.92 -10.91 -10.52
CA PHE A 72 -2.54 -12.14 -9.81
C PHE A 72 -3.68 -13.16 -9.73
N LEU A 73 -4.92 -12.70 -9.69
CA LEU A 73 -6.09 -13.59 -9.74
C LEU A 73 -6.15 -14.38 -11.06
N GLU A 74 -5.91 -13.73 -12.20
CA GLU A 74 -5.85 -14.38 -13.52
C GLU A 74 -4.75 -15.46 -13.61
N ARG A 75 -3.69 -15.30 -12.82
CA ARG A 75 -2.54 -16.22 -12.78
C ARG A 75 -2.66 -17.30 -11.71
N ASN A 76 -3.75 -17.31 -10.96
CA ASN A 76 -3.98 -18.18 -9.80
C ASN A 76 -2.80 -18.15 -8.81
N ALA A 77 -2.20 -16.98 -8.62
CA ALA A 77 -1.08 -16.80 -7.71
C ALA A 77 -1.51 -17.07 -6.26
N SER A 78 -0.67 -17.78 -5.51
CA SER A 78 -0.94 -18.04 -4.11
C SER A 78 -0.69 -16.83 -3.24
N PHE A 79 -1.39 -16.71 -2.10
CA PHE A 79 -1.05 -15.74 -1.07
C PHE A 79 -0.38 -16.44 0.13
N TYR A 80 0.44 -15.69 0.87
CA TYR A 80 1.18 -16.21 2.01
C TYR A 80 0.27 -16.53 3.19
N LYS A 81 0.16 -17.82 3.53
CA LYS A 81 -0.62 -18.33 4.66
C LYS A 81 0.24 -18.30 5.93
N LYS A 82 -0.03 -17.34 6.82
CA LYS A 82 0.79 -17.05 8.02
C LYS A 82 0.99 -18.25 8.95
N LEU A 83 0.01 -19.16 9.06
CA LEU A 83 0.11 -20.35 9.93
C LEU A 83 0.94 -21.47 9.31
N GLN A 84 0.89 -21.62 8.00
CA GLN A 84 1.59 -22.66 7.27
C GLN A 84 2.97 -22.20 6.76
N HIS A 85 3.21 -20.88 6.75
CA HIS A 85 4.41 -20.25 6.20
C HIS A 85 4.65 -20.60 4.72
N VAL A 86 3.56 -20.73 3.95
CA VAL A 86 3.61 -21.04 2.52
C VAL A 86 2.77 -20.07 1.71
N GLY A 87 3.21 -19.79 0.47
CA GLY A 87 2.55 -18.92 -0.49
C GLY A 87 3.42 -17.75 -0.91
N TYR A 88 2.98 -17.03 -1.94
CA TYR A 88 3.78 -16.04 -2.65
C TYR A 88 3.43 -14.60 -2.23
N LEU A 89 2.17 -14.18 -2.42
CA LEU A 89 1.75 -12.80 -2.26
C LEU A 89 1.58 -12.44 -0.78
N ARG A 90 2.17 -11.33 -0.34
CA ARG A 90 2.06 -10.85 1.05
C ARG A 90 1.29 -9.54 1.15
N HIS A 91 1.84 -8.45 0.57
CA HIS A 91 1.27 -7.12 0.73
C HIS A 91 1.39 -6.30 -0.56
N LEU A 92 0.50 -5.34 -0.71
CA LEU A 92 0.63 -4.21 -1.62
C LEU A 92 0.78 -2.94 -0.77
N LEU A 93 1.96 -2.34 -0.78
CA LEU A 93 2.21 -1.07 -0.11
C LEU A 93 2.15 0.06 -1.14
N LEU A 94 1.24 1.00 -0.92
CA LEU A 94 1.07 2.19 -1.77
C LEU A 94 1.42 3.45 -0.98
N ARG A 95 2.12 4.36 -1.64
CA ARG A 95 2.37 5.71 -1.15
C ARG A 95 2.03 6.72 -2.22
N ARG A 96 1.38 7.82 -1.83
CA ARG A 96 1.01 8.90 -2.74
C ARG A 96 1.29 10.25 -2.08
N GLY A 97 2.07 11.09 -2.74
CA GLY A 97 2.24 12.48 -2.33
C GLY A 97 0.93 13.24 -2.49
N VAL A 98 0.51 13.97 -1.45
CA VAL A 98 -0.73 14.75 -1.49
C VAL A 98 -0.55 15.97 -2.36
N THR A 99 0.59 16.68 -2.23
CA THR A 99 0.90 17.89 -3.01
C THR A 99 1.49 17.56 -4.38
N SER A 100 2.34 16.53 -4.49
CA SER A 100 3.02 16.18 -5.74
C SER A 100 2.19 15.28 -6.65
N GLY A 101 1.25 14.51 -6.11
CA GLY A 101 0.55 13.44 -6.84
C GLY A 101 1.44 12.28 -7.26
N GLU A 102 2.71 12.26 -6.83
CA GLU A 102 3.65 11.17 -7.12
C GLU A 102 3.29 9.89 -6.36
N ILE A 103 3.35 8.74 -7.03
CA ILE A 103 2.92 7.45 -6.48
C ILE A 103 4.07 6.45 -6.53
N LEU A 104 4.28 5.75 -5.41
CA LEU A 104 5.12 4.55 -5.32
C LEU A 104 4.25 3.33 -5.11
N VAL A 105 4.51 2.30 -5.89
CA VAL A 105 3.85 0.99 -5.83
C VAL A 105 4.86 -0.07 -5.41
N HIS A 106 4.54 -0.84 -4.36
CA HIS A 106 5.41 -1.91 -3.88
C HIS A 106 4.61 -3.19 -3.78
N VAL A 107 5.00 -4.20 -4.55
CA VAL A 107 4.46 -5.56 -4.44
C VAL A 107 5.39 -6.35 -3.55
N VAL A 108 4.88 -6.87 -2.44
CA VAL A 108 5.65 -7.64 -1.45
C VAL A 108 5.30 -9.10 -1.58
N THR A 109 6.33 -9.94 -1.79
CA THR A 109 6.17 -11.38 -1.99
C THR A 109 7.20 -12.18 -1.20
N THR A 110 7.06 -13.51 -1.22
CA THR A 110 8.12 -14.42 -0.80
C THR A 110 8.94 -14.89 -2.02
N THR A 111 9.97 -15.69 -1.79
CA THR A 111 10.73 -16.40 -2.84
C THR A 111 10.11 -17.75 -3.23
N GLN A 112 8.96 -18.15 -2.68
CA GLN A 112 8.42 -19.51 -2.85
C GLN A 112 7.82 -19.76 -4.24
N GLU A 113 7.43 -18.70 -4.95
CA GLU A 113 7.01 -18.73 -6.35
C GLU A 113 7.67 -17.58 -7.10
N GLU A 114 7.62 -17.62 -8.42
CA GLU A 114 8.15 -16.56 -9.27
C GLU A 114 7.17 -16.24 -10.39
N TYR A 115 6.94 -14.96 -10.63
CA TYR A 115 6.11 -14.44 -11.72
C TYR A 115 6.86 -13.36 -12.48
N ASP A 116 6.65 -13.33 -13.79
CA ASP A 116 7.07 -12.19 -14.61
C ASP A 116 6.18 -10.99 -14.28
N LEU A 117 6.78 -9.95 -13.71
CA LEU A 117 6.10 -8.71 -13.31
C LEU A 117 6.16 -7.60 -14.38
N GLU A 118 6.82 -7.85 -15.53
CA GLU A 118 6.86 -6.87 -16.62
C GLU A 118 5.45 -6.52 -17.14
N PRO A 119 4.54 -7.52 -17.39
CA PRO A 119 3.20 -7.18 -17.80
C PRO A 119 2.39 -6.40 -16.75
N LEU A 120 2.61 -6.67 -15.45
CA LEU A 120 1.99 -5.89 -14.38
C LEU A 120 2.46 -4.44 -14.40
N LYS A 121 3.76 -4.22 -14.56
CA LYS A 121 4.34 -2.88 -14.68
C LYS A 121 3.69 -2.10 -15.83
N GLU A 122 3.56 -2.73 -17.00
CA GLU A 122 2.91 -2.10 -18.16
C GLU A 122 1.45 -1.74 -17.90
N GLN A 123 0.68 -2.66 -17.27
CA GLN A 123 -0.71 -2.39 -16.90
C GLN A 123 -0.82 -1.23 -15.91
N LEU A 124 0.03 -1.20 -14.88
CA LEU A 124 0.04 -0.12 -13.89
C LEU A 124 0.34 1.24 -14.51
N LEU A 125 1.31 1.31 -15.42
CA LEU A 125 1.70 2.55 -16.11
C LEU A 125 0.63 3.03 -17.11
N ALA A 126 -0.24 2.14 -17.58
CA ALA A 126 -1.36 2.46 -18.48
C ALA A 126 -2.64 2.90 -17.75
N LEU A 127 -2.70 2.81 -16.41
CA LEU A 127 -3.89 3.19 -15.64
C LEU A 127 -4.21 4.69 -15.80
N PRO A 128 -5.49 5.06 -15.94
CA PRO A 128 -5.93 6.45 -15.97
C PRO A 128 -5.96 7.05 -14.57
N LEU A 129 -4.79 7.39 -14.05
CA LEU A 129 -4.60 7.99 -12.72
C LEU A 129 -4.59 9.52 -12.83
N GLU A 130 -4.99 10.20 -11.75
CA GLU A 130 -4.82 11.65 -11.61
C GLU A 130 -3.36 11.98 -11.29
N GLY A 131 -2.73 11.17 -10.41
CA GLY A 131 -1.32 11.26 -10.09
C GLY A 131 -0.44 10.53 -11.09
N LYS A 132 0.84 10.43 -10.77
CA LYS A 132 1.85 9.78 -11.61
C LYS A 132 2.60 8.71 -10.83
N ILE A 133 2.64 7.49 -11.33
CA ILE A 133 3.54 6.46 -10.81
C ILE A 133 4.98 6.88 -11.15
N VAL A 134 5.79 7.12 -10.12
CA VAL A 134 7.21 7.48 -10.24
C VAL A 134 8.14 6.32 -9.88
N GLY A 135 7.60 5.27 -9.25
CA GLY A 135 8.35 4.06 -8.96
C GLY A 135 7.46 2.85 -8.73
N ILE A 136 7.92 1.70 -9.22
CA ILE A 136 7.35 0.38 -8.97
C ILE A 136 8.46 -0.51 -8.45
N MET A 137 8.26 -1.11 -7.28
CA MET A 137 9.24 -1.98 -6.63
C MET A 137 8.65 -3.36 -6.37
N HIS A 138 9.45 -4.38 -6.56
CA HIS A 138 9.22 -5.71 -6.07
C HIS A 138 10.06 -5.92 -4.82
N ILE A 139 9.41 -6.15 -3.69
CA ILE A 139 10.03 -6.39 -2.39
C ILE A 139 9.90 -7.87 -2.05
N ILE A 140 11.03 -8.51 -1.79
CA ILE A 140 11.07 -9.88 -1.29
C ILE A 140 11.15 -9.83 0.23
N ASN A 141 10.29 -10.60 0.89
CA ASN A 141 10.23 -10.71 2.34
C ASN A 141 9.89 -12.16 2.71
N ASP A 142 10.89 -12.92 3.11
CA ASP A 142 10.77 -14.32 3.55
C ASP A 142 10.68 -14.46 5.08
N SER A 143 10.61 -13.32 5.81
CA SER A 143 10.47 -13.37 7.27
C SER A 143 9.15 -14.03 7.69
N LEU A 144 9.16 -14.69 8.83
CA LEU A 144 7.95 -15.28 9.43
C LEU A 144 7.03 -14.20 10.00
N SER A 145 7.56 -13.01 10.27
CA SER A 145 6.81 -11.88 10.80
C SER A 145 5.94 -11.24 9.72
N ASP A 146 4.80 -10.68 10.12
CA ASP A 146 3.86 -10.00 9.22
C ASP A 146 4.23 -8.53 8.98
N VAL A 147 5.40 -8.11 9.42
CA VAL A 147 5.88 -6.75 9.21
C VAL A 147 6.39 -6.62 7.76
N VAL A 148 6.00 -5.54 7.07
CA VAL A 148 6.58 -5.20 5.78
C VAL A 148 8.00 -4.72 6.00
N GLN A 149 8.92 -5.63 5.74
CA GLN A 149 10.35 -5.40 5.70
C GLN A 149 10.91 -5.96 4.38
N SER A 150 12.15 -5.66 4.07
CA SER A 150 12.76 -6.07 2.81
C SER A 150 14.01 -6.89 3.09
N ASP A 151 14.03 -8.12 2.58
CA ASP A 151 15.26 -8.89 2.43
C ASP A 151 15.96 -8.48 1.13
N GLU A 152 15.18 -8.19 0.07
CA GLU A 152 15.67 -7.68 -1.20
C GLU A 152 14.61 -6.73 -1.80
N THR A 153 15.07 -5.63 -2.42
CA THR A 153 14.22 -4.71 -3.19
C THR A 153 14.72 -4.60 -4.62
N ARG A 154 13.85 -4.91 -5.59
CA ARG A 154 14.10 -4.76 -7.03
C ARG A 154 13.28 -3.62 -7.57
N ILE A 155 13.92 -2.65 -8.22
CA ILE A 155 13.23 -1.54 -8.89
C ILE A 155 12.81 -2.04 -10.28
N LEU A 156 11.48 -2.16 -10.50
CA LEU A 156 10.91 -2.53 -11.79
C LEU A 156 10.73 -1.32 -12.70
N TYR A 157 10.51 -0.14 -12.11
CA TYR A 157 10.35 1.11 -12.83
C TYR A 157 10.73 2.31 -11.97
N GLY A 158 11.37 3.30 -12.59
CA GLY A 158 11.59 4.63 -12.02
C GLY A 158 12.50 4.67 -10.80
N GLN A 159 12.02 5.23 -9.70
CA GLN A 159 12.79 5.50 -8.49
C GLN A 159 12.06 4.98 -7.24
N ASP A 160 12.80 4.84 -6.13
CA ASP A 160 12.31 4.32 -4.84
C ASP A 160 11.86 5.41 -3.86
N PHE A 161 11.69 6.63 -4.34
CA PHE A 161 11.27 7.77 -3.53
C PHE A 161 10.34 8.71 -4.30
N PHE A 162 9.64 9.55 -3.56
CA PHE A 162 8.89 10.70 -4.08
C PHE A 162 9.13 11.93 -3.19
N TYR A 163 8.63 13.07 -3.64
CA TYR A 163 8.69 14.28 -2.85
C TYR A 163 7.30 14.68 -2.34
N GLU A 164 7.26 15.16 -1.11
CA GLU A 164 6.09 15.77 -0.50
C GLU A 164 6.47 17.14 0.07
N THR A 165 5.54 18.08 0.04
CA THR A 165 5.73 19.40 0.65
C THR A 165 4.82 19.53 1.87
N LEU A 166 5.39 19.94 3.01
CA LEU A 166 4.67 20.17 4.25
C LEU A 166 5.19 21.45 4.89
N LEU A 167 4.33 22.40 5.20
CA LEU A 167 4.69 23.73 5.77
C LEU A 167 5.79 24.43 4.95
N GLY A 168 5.75 24.32 3.62
CA GLY A 168 6.76 24.88 2.72
C GLY A 168 8.09 24.14 2.66
N LEU A 169 8.28 23.10 3.44
CA LEU A 169 9.47 22.25 3.43
C LEU A 169 9.28 21.06 2.49
N ARG A 170 10.31 20.77 1.69
CA ARG A 170 10.30 19.65 0.75
C ARG A 170 10.96 18.42 1.37
N PHE A 171 10.20 17.34 1.51
CA PHE A 171 10.65 16.08 2.07
C PHE A 171 10.86 15.04 0.96
N LYS A 172 12.01 14.36 0.99
CA LYS A 172 12.24 13.15 0.20
C LYS A 172 11.77 11.94 0.98
N ILE A 173 10.79 11.22 0.45
CA ILE A 173 10.14 10.09 1.13
C ILE A 173 10.43 8.82 0.34
N SER A 174 11.16 7.90 0.96
CA SER A 174 11.47 6.57 0.41
C SER A 174 10.46 5.52 0.88
N THR A 175 10.59 4.29 0.37
CA THR A 175 9.70 3.15 0.68
C THR A 175 9.40 2.99 2.16
N PHE A 176 10.42 2.99 3.02
CA PHE A 176 10.28 2.72 4.46
C PHE A 176 10.36 3.98 5.34
N SER A 177 10.52 5.17 4.77
CA SER A 177 10.54 6.40 5.55
C SER A 177 9.25 6.58 6.35
N PHE A 178 9.37 6.97 7.61
CA PHE A 178 8.21 7.46 8.35
C PHE A 178 7.76 8.80 7.76
N PHE A 179 6.47 8.98 7.56
CA PHE A 179 5.84 10.26 7.27
C PHE A 179 4.42 10.24 7.80
N GLN A 180 3.87 11.39 8.19
CA GLN A 180 2.51 11.48 8.72
C GLN A 180 1.49 11.01 7.67
N PRO A 181 0.64 10.01 7.98
CA PRO A 181 -0.32 9.46 7.01
C PRO A 181 -1.36 10.47 6.50
N ASN A 182 -1.64 11.50 7.27
CA ASN A 182 -2.46 12.64 6.89
C ASN A 182 -1.60 13.90 6.89
N SER A 183 -0.99 14.22 5.75
CA SER A 183 -0.12 15.38 5.61
C SER A 183 -0.86 16.69 5.87
N LEU A 184 -2.12 16.81 5.40
CA LEU A 184 -2.91 18.02 5.57
C LEU A 184 -3.26 18.29 7.03
N ALA A 185 -3.58 17.25 7.81
CA ALA A 185 -3.84 17.40 9.24
C ALA A 185 -2.55 17.66 10.03
N ALA A 186 -1.39 17.34 9.49
CA ALA A 186 -0.11 17.64 10.13
C ALA A 186 0.32 19.11 9.98
N GLU A 187 -0.37 19.88 9.13
CA GLU A 187 -0.17 21.33 8.97
C GLU A 187 -1.03 22.17 9.92
N VAL A 188 -2.02 21.57 10.58
CA VAL A 188 -2.92 22.22 11.53
C VAL A 188 -2.32 22.19 12.93
#